data_3a8ce9d0be7237385d36b736b4dbe8c2
#
_entry.id   3a8ce9d0be7237385d36b736b4dbe8c2
#
_cell.length_a   1.000
_cell.length_b   1.000
_cell.length_c   1.000
_cell.angle_alpha   90.00
_cell.angle_beta   90.00
_cell.angle_gamma   90.00
#
_symmetry.space_group_name_H-M   'P 1'
#
loop_
_entity.id
_entity.type
_entity.pdbx_description
1 polymer ?
#
loop_
_entity_poly.entity_id
_entity_poly.type
_entity_poly.pdbx_seq_one_letter_code
_entity_poly.pdbx_strand_id
1 'polypeptide(L)'
;MAVKFFKPTSPSRRYQSYLTYDEITSMEPEKSLLRPLKKSGGRNNRGRITSRHIGGGHKRRYRVIDFKREKTDIPAKVASIEYDPNRSARIALLHYPDGEKRYILWPVGLTVGASVISGERADIKPGNAMPLKNIPLGSQIHNIELKIGKGGQLIRSAGSYAQLMAKEGSYAQVRLPSGEVRKVHVECRATIGQVGNIEHENISIGKAGRTRWLGRRSKVRGVAMNPIDHPMGGGEGKSSGGRHPCTPWGVPTKGYKTRKNKNSDKYIVKRRG
;
A
#
# COMPACT_ATOMS: atom_id res chain seq x y z
N MET A 1 -22.49 -5.62 0.54
CA MET A 1 -21.18 -6.26 0.78
C MET A 1 -20.29 -6.05 -0.44
N ALA A 2 -19.10 -5.50 -0.26
CA ALA A 2 -18.19 -5.21 -1.37
C ALA A 2 -17.46 -6.44 -1.94
N VAL A 3 -17.68 -7.65 -1.40
CA VAL A 3 -17.04 -8.90 -1.85
C VAL A 3 -18.10 -9.87 -2.37
N LYS A 4 -17.88 -10.34 -3.60
CA LYS A 4 -18.69 -11.36 -4.25
C LYS A 4 -17.94 -12.69 -4.33
N PHE A 5 -18.60 -13.79 -3.95
CA PHE A 5 -18.08 -15.14 -4.05
C PHE A 5 -18.65 -15.83 -5.29
N PHE A 6 -17.85 -16.71 -5.90
CA PHE A 6 -18.31 -17.55 -6.99
C PHE A 6 -18.94 -18.84 -6.48
N LYS A 7 -19.89 -19.39 -7.24
CA LYS A 7 -20.39 -20.75 -7.03
C LYS A 7 -19.24 -21.75 -7.27
N PRO A 8 -19.18 -22.86 -6.52
CA PRO A 8 -18.09 -23.86 -6.60
C PRO A 8 -18.23 -24.79 -7.82
N THR A 9 -18.36 -24.22 -9.01
CA THR A 9 -18.58 -24.95 -10.27
C THR A 9 -17.31 -25.60 -10.84
N SER A 10 -16.12 -25.14 -10.41
CA SER A 10 -14.82 -25.70 -10.82
C SER A 10 -13.79 -25.54 -9.70
N PRO A 11 -12.67 -26.30 -9.71
CA PRO A 11 -11.61 -26.18 -8.69
C PRO A 11 -11.09 -24.75 -8.54
N SER A 12 -10.96 -24.01 -9.64
CA SER A 12 -10.47 -22.63 -9.62
C SER A 12 -11.48 -21.62 -9.08
N ARG A 13 -12.79 -21.89 -9.22
CA ARG A 13 -13.86 -21.01 -8.74
C ARG A 13 -14.28 -21.27 -7.30
N ARG A 14 -14.04 -22.47 -6.78
CA ARG A 14 -14.46 -22.89 -5.44
C ARG A 14 -14.08 -21.90 -4.33
N TYR A 15 -12.90 -21.32 -4.39
CA TYR A 15 -12.35 -20.40 -3.38
C TYR A 15 -12.14 -19.00 -3.91
N GLN A 16 -12.63 -18.69 -5.12
CA GLN A 16 -12.41 -17.39 -5.73
C GLN A 16 -13.43 -16.36 -5.23
N SER A 17 -12.93 -15.19 -4.87
CA SER A 17 -13.76 -14.02 -4.61
C SER A 17 -13.20 -12.77 -5.31
N TYR A 18 -14.01 -11.73 -5.44
CA TYR A 18 -13.60 -10.45 -5.99
C TYR A 18 -14.47 -9.31 -5.43
N LEU A 19 -13.98 -8.08 -5.59
CA LEU A 19 -14.71 -6.87 -5.20
C LEU A 19 -15.79 -6.54 -6.23
N THR A 20 -16.92 -6.00 -5.78
CA THR A 20 -18.03 -5.57 -6.64
C THR A 20 -17.78 -4.22 -7.30
N TYR A 21 -16.83 -3.44 -6.75
CA TYR A 21 -16.47 -2.10 -7.24
C TYR A 21 -17.59 -1.06 -7.15
N ASP A 22 -18.50 -1.22 -6.21
CA ASP A 22 -19.68 -0.36 -6.06
C ASP A 22 -19.33 1.12 -5.81
N GLU A 23 -18.13 1.38 -5.24
CA GLU A 23 -17.67 2.74 -4.94
C GLU A 23 -17.12 3.48 -6.17
N ILE A 24 -16.86 2.78 -7.26
CA ILE A 24 -16.25 3.36 -8.46
C ILE A 24 -17.30 4.07 -9.29
N THR A 25 -17.08 5.37 -9.53
CA THR A 25 -17.99 6.21 -10.30
C THR A 25 -17.53 6.42 -11.74
N SER A 26 -16.24 6.22 -12.04
CA SER A 26 -15.70 6.31 -13.41
C SER A 26 -14.73 5.16 -13.69
N MET A 27 -14.88 4.54 -14.86
CA MET A 27 -14.01 3.47 -15.34
C MET A 27 -12.82 4.01 -16.15
N GLU A 28 -12.95 5.22 -16.71
CA GLU A 28 -11.92 5.83 -17.52
C GLU A 28 -11.02 6.76 -16.68
N PRO A 29 -9.69 6.57 -16.72
CA PRO A 29 -8.77 7.45 -16.01
C PRO A 29 -8.51 8.76 -16.78
N GLU A 30 -8.23 9.84 -16.06
CA GLU A 30 -7.80 11.12 -16.64
C GLU A 30 -6.49 10.95 -17.40
N LYS A 31 -6.54 11.22 -18.73
CA LYS A 31 -5.42 10.95 -19.65
C LYS A 31 -4.17 11.77 -19.36
N SER A 32 -4.32 13.01 -18.93
CA SER A 32 -3.22 13.92 -18.57
C SER A 32 -2.37 13.41 -17.40
N LEU A 33 -2.98 12.66 -16.49
CA LEU A 33 -2.34 12.10 -15.28
C LEU A 33 -1.80 10.67 -15.46
N LEU A 34 -1.80 10.16 -16.71
CA LEU A 34 -1.25 8.83 -17.01
C LEU A 34 0.21 8.92 -17.46
N ARG A 35 1.03 8.00 -16.94
CA ARG A 35 2.43 7.83 -17.37
C ARG A 35 2.69 6.38 -17.77
N PRO A 36 3.63 6.13 -18.69
CA PRO A 36 4.07 4.78 -19.01
C PRO A 36 4.67 4.09 -17.78
N LEU A 37 4.39 2.81 -17.57
CA LEU A 37 4.97 2.00 -16.52
C LEU A 37 5.79 0.88 -17.15
N LYS A 38 7.12 1.05 -17.18
CA LYS A 38 8.05 0.00 -17.63
C LYS A 38 8.17 -1.09 -16.57
N LYS A 39 8.12 -2.35 -16.99
CA LYS A 39 8.29 -3.52 -16.11
C LYS A 39 9.76 -3.91 -16.05
N SER A 40 10.33 -3.91 -14.85
CA SER A 40 11.74 -4.32 -14.64
C SER A 40 11.94 -5.84 -14.58
N GLY A 41 10.86 -6.61 -14.37
CA GLY A 41 10.98 -8.06 -14.16
C GLY A 41 11.78 -8.43 -12.89
N GLY A 42 11.80 -7.57 -11.89
CA GLY A 42 12.57 -7.75 -10.65
C GLY A 42 14.06 -7.47 -10.78
N ARG A 43 14.48 -6.83 -11.89
CA ARG A 43 15.88 -6.47 -12.15
C ARG A 43 16.19 -5.04 -11.70
N ASN A 44 17.41 -4.81 -11.24
CA ASN A 44 17.92 -3.48 -10.91
C ASN A 44 18.44 -2.75 -12.19
N ASN A 45 19.03 -1.55 -12.01
CA ASN A 45 19.62 -0.75 -13.08
C ASN A 45 20.81 -1.43 -13.79
N ARG A 46 21.45 -2.42 -13.14
CA ARG A 46 22.55 -3.24 -13.71
C ARG A 46 22.04 -4.53 -14.35
N GLY A 47 20.73 -4.73 -14.52
CA GLY A 47 20.12 -5.93 -15.10
C GLY A 47 20.12 -7.18 -14.20
N ARG A 48 20.65 -7.09 -12.97
CA ARG A 48 20.68 -8.22 -12.03
C ARG A 48 19.33 -8.39 -11.33
N ILE A 49 18.89 -9.64 -11.15
CA ILE A 49 17.66 -9.97 -10.43
C ILE A 49 17.86 -9.72 -8.94
N THR A 50 17.24 -8.67 -8.40
CA THR A 50 17.23 -8.33 -6.97
C THR A 50 15.94 -8.75 -6.27
N SER A 51 14.84 -8.91 -7.03
CA SER A 51 13.57 -9.43 -6.53
C SER A 51 13.13 -10.59 -7.42
N ARG A 52 13.25 -11.81 -6.89
CA ARG A 52 12.92 -13.04 -7.62
C ARG A 52 11.41 -13.21 -7.78
N HIS A 53 11.02 -14.03 -8.74
CA HIS A 53 9.62 -14.40 -9.02
C HIS A 53 8.70 -13.22 -9.37
N ILE A 54 9.25 -12.17 -10.00
CA ILE A 54 8.51 -11.05 -10.57
C ILE A 54 8.65 -11.06 -12.08
N GLY A 55 7.57 -10.83 -12.81
CA GLY A 55 7.58 -10.71 -14.28
C GLY A 55 6.23 -11.03 -14.91
N GLY A 56 6.07 -10.63 -16.15
CA GLY A 56 4.80 -10.74 -16.87
C GLY A 56 3.72 -9.82 -16.29
N GLY A 57 2.50 -10.34 -16.23
CA GLY A 57 1.32 -9.60 -15.75
C GLY A 57 0.71 -8.68 -16.79
N HIS A 58 -0.49 -8.20 -16.50
CA HIS A 58 -1.24 -7.31 -17.40
C HIS A 58 -0.50 -5.98 -17.64
N LYS A 59 -0.59 -5.42 -18.86
CA LYS A 59 -0.06 -4.10 -19.19
C LYS A 59 -0.78 -3.03 -18.36
N ARG A 60 -0.03 -2.11 -17.74
CA ARG A 60 -0.57 -1.06 -16.85
C ARG A 60 0.01 0.29 -17.23
N ARG A 61 -0.77 1.35 -16.96
CA ARG A 61 -0.29 2.73 -16.93
C ARG A 61 -0.24 3.20 -15.48
N TYR A 62 0.76 4.00 -15.14
CA TYR A 62 0.87 4.63 -13.83
C TYR A 62 -0.05 5.84 -13.75
N ARG A 63 -0.80 5.99 -12.63
CA ARG A 63 -1.55 7.20 -12.30
C ARG A 63 -0.67 8.06 -11.41
N VAL A 64 -0.46 9.31 -11.81
CA VAL A 64 0.29 10.28 -11.00
C VAL A 64 -0.60 10.69 -9.83
N ILE A 65 -0.18 10.31 -8.62
CA ILE A 65 -0.91 10.62 -7.39
C ILE A 65 -0.21 11.76 -6.68
N ASP A 66 -0.97 12.73 -6.22
CA ASP A 66 -0.48 13.82 -5.39
C ASP A 66 -0.30 13.34 -3.94
N PHE A 67 0.90 12.83 -3.63
CA PHE A 67 1.28 12.45 -2.28
C PHE A 67 1.76 13.62 -1.44
N LYS A 68 2.07 14.76 -2.05
CA LYS A 68 2.63 15.93 -1.36
C LYS A 68 1.57 16.89 -0.87
N ARG A 69 0.45 17.00 -1.62
CA ARG A 69 -0.65 17.91 -1.31
C ARG A 69 -0.16 19.36 -1.19
N GLU A 70 0.63 19.80 -2.17
CA GLU A 70 1.32 21.10 -2.16
C GLU A 70 0.38 22.32 -2.32
N LYS A 71 -0.77 22.15 -2.99
CA LYS A 71 -1.76 23.24 -3.12
C LYS A 71 -2.44 23.49 -1.77
N THR A 72 -1.91 24.48 -1.07
CA THR A 72 -2.42 24.88 0.26
C THR A 72 -3.57 25.87 0.12
N ASP A 73 -4.57 25.71 0.99
CA ASP A 73 -5.72 26.59 1.20
C ASP A 73 -6.61 26.80 -0.05
N ILE A 74 -6.43 25.97 -1.08
CA ILE A 74 -7.27 25.98 -2.28
C ILE A 74 -8.21 24.77 -2.21
N PRO A 75 -9.55 24.99 -2.16
CA PRO A 75 -10.52 23.91 -2.15
C PRO A 75 -10.56 23.21 -3.51
N ALA A 76 -10.54 21.88 -3.51
CA ALA A 76 -10.73 21.06 -4.69
C ALA A 76 -12.00 20.23 -4.56
N LYS A 77 -12.77 20.08 -5.63
CA LYS A 77 -13.98 19.25 -5.68
C LYS A 77 -13.64 17.83 -6.12
N VAL A 78 -14.15 16.84 -5.41
CA VAL A 78 -14.05 15.42 -5.83
C VAL A 78 -14.95 15.21 -7.06
N ALA A 79 -14.33 14.89 -8.20
CA ALA A 79 -15.04 14.67 -9.47
C ALA A 79 -15.44 13.21 -9.64
N SER A 80 -14.54 12.26 -9.35
CA SER A 80 -14.79 10.83 -9.50
C SER A 80 -13.98 10.00 -8.51
N ILE A 81 -14.43 8.76 -8.29
CA ILE A 81 -13.70 7.71 -7.58
C ILE A 81 -13.35 6.64 -8.61
N GLU A 82 -12.06 6.26 -8.69
CA GLU A 82 -11.54 5.43 -9.77
C GLU A 82 -10.71 4.24 -9.27
N TYR A 83 -10.61 3.24 -10.13
CA TYR A 83 -9.75 2.08 -9.95
C TYR A 83 -8.32 2.37 -10.39
N ASP A 84 -7.33 2.07 -9.55
CA ASP A 84 -5.91 2.06 -9.94
C ASP A 84 -5.34 0.64 -9.91
N PRO A 85 -4.89 0.07 -11.05
CA PRO A 85 -4.29 -1.27 -11.08
C PRO A 85 -2.92 -1.38 -10.42
N ASN A 86 -2.31 -0.26 -10.00
CA ASN A 86 -0.97 -0.22 -9.44
C ASN A 86 -0.97 -0.25 -7.90
N ARG A 87 -2.13 -0.09 -7.29
CA ARG A 87 -2.30 -0.11 -5.83
C ARG A 87 -3.57 -0.81 -5.41
N SER A 88 -3.64 -1.21 -4.15
CA SER A 88 -4.85 -1.80 -3.57
C SER A 88 -5.92 -0.74 -3.25
N ALA A 89 -5.50 0.49 -2.92
CA ALA A 89 -6.41 1.59 -2.63
C ALA A 89 -7.10 2.12 -3.88
N ARG A 90 -8.35 2.62 -3.73
CA ARG A 90 -9.01 3.44 -4.74
C ARG A 90 -8.38 4.83 -4.77
N ILE A 91 -8.57 5.55 -5.85
CA ILE A 91 -8.12 6.93 -6.03
C ILE A 91 -9.32 7.84 -6.30
N ALA A 92 -9.22 9.09 -5.87
CA ALA A 92 -10.20 10.12 -6.17
C ALA A 92 -9.59 11.19 -7.06
N LEU A 93 -10.29 11.57 -8.11
CA LEU A 93 -9.92 12.68 -8.99
C LEU A 93 -10.43 13.99 -8.37
N LEU A 94 -9.54 14.94 -8.19
CA LEU A 94 -9.82 16.29 -7.71
C LEU A 94 -9.77 17.27 -8.86
N HIS A 95 -10.77 18.15 -8.94
CA HIS A 95 -10.77 19.33 -9.80
C HIS A 95 -10.57 20.57 -8.94
N TYR A 96 -9.53 21.34 -9.24
CA TYR A 96 -9.25 22.63 -8.64
C TYR A 96 -9.91 23.77 -9.41
N PRO A 97 -10.18 24.93 -8.78
CA PRO A 97 -10.80 26.08 -9.44
C PRO A 97 -9.99 26.64 -10.63
N ASP A 98 -8.66 26.45 -10.60
CA ASP A 98 -7.74 26.87 -11.66
C ASP A 98 -7.67 25.88 -12.84
N GLY A 99 -8.55 24.86 -12.88
CA GLY A 99 -8.61 23.85 -13.92
C GLY A 99 -7.60 22.70 -13.76
N GLU A 100 -6.66 22.76 -12.80
CA GLU A 100 -5.74 21.65 -12.55
C GLU A 100 -6.49 20.45 -11.98
N LYS A 101 -6.11 19.26 -12.45
CA LYS A 101 -6.64 18.00 -11.96
C LYS A 101 -5.54 17.22 -11.23
N ARG A 102 -5.88 16.60 -10.10
CA ARG A 102 -4.95 15.74 -9.35
C ARG A 102 -5.64 14.50 -8.83
N TYR A 103 -4.93 13.38 -8.78
CA TYR A 103 -5.38 12.20 -8.04
C TYR A 103 -4.89 12.22 -6.59
N ILE A 104 -5.76 11.79 -5.68
CA ILE A 104 -5.40 11.48 -4.30
C ILE A 104 -5.79 10.04 -3.96
N LEU A 105 -5.29 9.51 -2.83
CA LEU A 105 -5.84 8.27 -2.26
C LEU A 105 -7.25 8.55 -1.78
N TRP A 106 -8.19 7.68 -2.13
CA TRP A 106 -9.58 7.81 -1.67
C TRP A 106 -9.72 7.31 -0.22
N PRO A 107 -10.08 8.16 0.75
CA PRO A 107 -10.41 7.75 2.10
C PRO A 107 -11.86 7.29 2.20
N VAL A 108 -12.15 6.46 3.20
CA VAL A 108 -13.52 6.07 3.55
C VAL A 108 -14.35 7.31 3.90
N GLY A 109 -15.59 7.33 3.41
CA GLY A 109 -16.52 8.43 3.66
C GLY A 109 -16.38 9.65 2.75
N LEU A 110 -15.40 9.68 1.85
CA LEU A 110 -15.30 10.75 0.86
C LEU A 110 -16.22 10.46 -0.34
N THR A 111 -17.17 11.34 -0.60
CA THR A 111 -18.15 11.21 -1.69
C THR A 111 -17.80 12.12 -2.87
N VAL A 112 -18.34 11.79 -4.05
CA VAL A 112 -18.27 12.68 -5.22
C VAL A 112 -19.01 13.98 -4.90
N GLY A 113 -18.45 15.10 -5.33
CA GLY A 113 -18.97 16.44 -5.05
C GLY A 113 -18.45 17.07 -3.75
N ALA A 114 -17.86 16.27 -2.84
CA ALA A 114 -17.27 16.79 -1.61
C ALA A 114 -16.09 17.73 -1.91
N SER A 115 -15.88 18.73 -1.05
CA SER A 115 -14.72 19.62 -1.10
C SER A 115 -13.60 19.09 -0.22
N VAL A 116 -12.37 19.13 -0.73
CA VAL A 116 -11.15 18.68 -0.06
C VAL A 116 -10.11 19.80 -0.09
N ILE A 117 -9.53 20.09 1.06
CA ILE A 117 -8.55 21.17 1.24
C ILE A 117 -7.25 20.60 1.83
N SER A 118 -6.13 21.19 1.46
CA SER A 118 -4.84 20.94 2.09
C SER A 118 -4.34 22.26 2.68
N GLY A 119 -4.09 22.31 3.99
CA GLY A 119 -3.63 23.54 4.63
C GLY A 119 -3.57 23.40 6.14
N GLU A 120 -3.02 24.41 6.81
CA GLU A 120 -2.92 24.42 8.28
C GLU A 120 -4.27 24.58 8.97
N ARG A 121 -5.20 25.30 8.33
CA ARG A 121 -6.54 25.60 8.84
C ARG A 121 -7.65 24.74 8.22
N ALA A 122 -7.27 23.64 7.55
CA ALA A 122 -8.25 22.75 6.95
C ALA A 122 -9.12 22.06 8.03
N ASP A 123 -10.41 21.88 7.76
CA ASP A 123 -11.32 21.16 8.65
C ASP A 123 -10.89 19.70 8.86
N ILE A 124 -11.28 19.12 9.99
CA ILE A 124 -11.02 17.70 10.30
C ILE A 124 -12.05 16.83 9.60
N LYS A 125 -11.95 16.78 8.25
CA LYS A 125 -12.80 15.95 7.37
C LYS A 125 -11.99 14.93 6.59
N PRO A 126 -12.54 13.74 6.28
CA PRO A 126 -11.83 12.76 5.47
C PRO A 126 -11.34 13.33 4.14
N GLY A 127 -10.07 13.10 3.81
CA GLY A 127 -9.43 13.61 2.59
C GLY A 127 -8.68 14.94 2.75
N ASN A 128 -8.95 15.72 3.78
CA ASN A 128 -8.19 16.93 4.08
C ASN A 128 -6.79 16.59 4.58
N ALA A 129 -5.80 17.37 4.15
CA ALA A 129 -4.41 17.16 4.53
C ALA A 129 -3.88 18.37 5.30
N MET A 130 -3.17 18.10 6.39
CA MET A 130 -2.61 19.16 7.25
C MET A 130 -1.36 18.65 7.96
N PRO A 131 -0.52 19.56 8.52
CA PRO A 131 0.58 19.18 9.39
C PRO A 131 0.09 18.43 10.65
N LEU A 132 0.88 17.48 11.14
CA LEU A 132 0.53 16.69 12.33
C LEU A 132 0.28 17.56 13.57
N LYS A 133 0.92 18.74 13.65
CA LYS A 133 0.70 19.70 14.76
C LYS A 133 -0.77 20.10 14.91
N ASN A 134 -1.52 20.20 13.80
CA ASN A 134 -2.90 20.68 13.76
C ASN A 134 -3.94 19.56 13.86
N ILE A 135 -3.55 18.29 13.70
CA ILE A 135 -4.45 17.13 13.77
C ILE A 135 -4.74 16.81 15.23
N PRO A 136 -6.00 16.63 15.68
CA PRO A 136 -6.33 16.21 17.04
C PRO A 136 -5.75 14.84 17.39
N LEU A 137 -5.44 14.63 18.68
CA LEU A 137 -5.05 13.33 19.20
C LEU A 137 -6.17 12.31 19.03
N GLY A 138 -5.81 11.05 18.85
CA GLY A 138 -6.77 9.97 18.61
C GLY A 138 -7.25 9.85 17.15
N SER A 139 -7.03 10.88 16.30
CA SER A 139 -7.47 10.88 14.92
C SER A 139 -6.85 9.77 14.09
N GLN A 140 -7.67 9.18 13.20
CA GLN A 140 -7.20 8.27 12.16
C GLN A 140 -6.62 9.08 10.99
N ILE A 141 -5.42 8.72 10.57
CA ILE A 141 -4.68 9.40 9.51
C ILE A 141 -4.03 8.42 8.55
N HIS A 142 -3.83 8.87 7.32
CA HIS A 142 -3.13 8.13 6.27
C HIS A 142 -2.22 9.04 5.45
N ASN A 143 -1.51 8.50 4.48
CA ASN A 143 -0.60 9.25 3.60
C ASN A 143 0.39 10.13 4.38
N ILE A 144 1.05 9.56 5.39
CA ILE A 144 1.90 10.30 6.33
C ILE A 144 3.29 10.51 5.73
N GLU A 145 3.80 11.72 5.83
CA GLU A 145 5.18 12.05 5.50
C GLU A 145 6.16 11.53 6.57
N LEU A 146 7.37 11.19 6.13
CA LEU A 146 8.50 10.88 7.03
C LEU A 146 9.53 12.00 7.09
N LYS A 147 9.54 12.87 6.08
CA LYS A 147 10.37 14.07 5.99
C LYS A 147 9.49 15.19 5.46
N ILE A 148 9.65 16.37 5.99
CA ILE A 148 8.89 17.56 5.63
C ILE A 148 8.99 17.80 4.11
N GLY A 149 7.86 18.00 3.44
CA GLY A 149 7.75 18.30 2.01
C GLY A 149 8.11 17.16 1.05
N LYS A 150 8.45 15.96 1.54
CA LYS A 150 8.78 14.82 0.67
C LYS A 150 7.56 14.15 0.06
N GLY A 151 6.40 14.36 0.64
CA GLY A 151 5.16 13.66 0.31
C GLY A 151 4.95 12.40 1.13
N GLY A 152 3.71 11.96 1.22
CA GLY A 152 3.31 10.81 2.04
C GLY A 152 3.98 9.51 1.64
N GLN A 153 4.53 8.80 2.60
CA GLN A 153 5.28 7.55 2.41
C GLN A 153 4.68 6.38 3.19
N LEU A 154 4.03 6.65 4.33
CA LEU A 154 3.40 5.64 5.17
C LEU A 154 1.89 5.61 4.95
N ILE A 155 1.27 4.45 5.24
CA ILE A 155 -0.19 4.27 5.26
C ILE A 155 -0.84 4.68 3.93
N ARG A 156 -0.57 3.90 2.87
CA ARG A 156 -1.10 4.15 1.52
C ARG A 156 -1.83 2.95 0.92
N SER A 157 -1.86 1.84 1.63
CA SER A 157 -2.56 0.62 1.19
C SER A 157 -4.04 0.67 1.55
N ALA A 158 -4.86 -0.10 0.83
CA ALA A 158 -6.28 -0.26 1.11
C ALA A 158 -6.55 -0.62 2.57
N GLY A 159 -7.58 -0.02 3.17
CA GLY A 159 -8.02 -0.30 4.53
C GLY A 159 -7.06 0.13 5.64
N SER A 160 -5.87 0.65 5.31
CA SER A 160 -4.89 1.03 6.33
C SER A 160 -5.16 2.42 6.92
N TYR A 161 -4.87 2.57 8.19
CA TYR A 161 -4.84 3.84 8.91
C TYR A 161 -3.76 3.79 10.00
N ALA A 162 -3.32 4.93 10.42
CA ALA A 162 -2.52 5.12 11.63
C ALA A 162 -3.27 5.99 12.60
N GLN A 163 -2.95 5.91 13.88
CA GLN A 163 -3.54 6.74 14.93
C GLN A 163 -2.51 7.70 15.48
N LEU A 164 -2.85 8.97 15.60
CA LEU A 164 -2.05 9.98 16.26
C LEU A 164 -2.22 9.85 17.78
N MET A 165 -1.18 9.41 18.49
CA MET A 165 -1.26 9.08 19.92
C MET A 165 -0.94 10.27 20.81
N ALA A 166 0.19 10.94 20.55
CA ALA A 166 0.70 12.04 21.35
C ALA A 166 1.50 13.02 20.50
N LYS A 167 1.70 14.23 21.00
CA LYS A 167 2.60 15.24 20.45
C LYS A 167 3.52 15.72 21.58
N GLU A 168 4.82 15.62 21.37
CA GLU A 168 5.86 15.96 22.35
C GLU A 168 6.95 16.79 21.67
N GLY A 169 7.02 18.07 21.99
CA GLY A 169 7.95 19.02 21.38
C GLY A 169 7.82 19.01 19.84
N SER A 170 8.92 18.74 19.14
CA SER A 170 8.96 18.73 17.66
C SER A 170 8.48 17.40 17.04
N TYR A 171 8.02 16.42 17.83
CA TYR A 171 7.64 15.10 17.31
C TYR A 171 6.24 14.69 17.73
N ALA A 172 5.56 14.05 16.81
CA ALA A 172 4.30 13.37 17.04
C ALA A 172 4.52 11.86 17.11
N GLN A 173 3.88 11.19 18.04
CA GLN A 173 3.87 9.74 18.18
C GLN A 173 2.71 9.15 17.38
N VAL A 174 3.02 8.31 16.42
CA VAL A 174 2.04 7.72 15.49
C VAL A 174 2.09 6.19 15.64
N ARG A 175 0.95 5.59 15.97
CA ARG A 175 0.76 4.13 16.00
C ARG A 175 0.41 3.64 14.60
N LEU A 176 1.29 2.79 14.05
CA LEU A 176 1.12 2.18 12.73
C LEU A 176 0.22 0.93 12.79
N PRO A 177 -0.33 0.45 11.66
CA PRO A 177 -1.13 -0.78 11.60
C PRO A 177 -0.39 -2.03 12.10
N SER A 178 0.94 -2.02 12.03
CA SER A 178 1.79 -3.10 12.56
C SER A 178 1.89 -3.15 14.08
N GLY A 179 1.31 -2.16 14.80
CA GLY A 179 1.47 -1.98 16.24
C GLY A 179 2.73 -1.19 16.64
N GLU A 180 3.65 -0.91 15.71
CA GLU A 180 4.81 -0.06 15.95
C GLU A 180 4.37 1.37 16.25
N VAL A 181 4.91 1.97 17.31
CA VAL A 181 4.75 3.40 17.60
C VAL A 181 6.02 4.13 17.18
N ARG A 182 5.85 5.14 16.34
CA ARG A 182 6.95 5.85 15.71
C ARG A 182 6.84 7.36 15.89
N LYS A 183 7.99 8.01 16.11
CA LYS A 183 8.12 9.47 16.10
C LYS A 183 8.17 9.99 14.65
N VAL A 184 7.36 11.00 14.36
CA VAL A 184 7.34 11.74 13.09
C VAL A 184 7.35 13.22 13.43
N HIS A 185 8.07 14.03 12.69
CA HIS A 185 8.16 15.48 12.94
C HIS A 185 6.77 16.12 12.80
N VAL A 186 6.41 17.04 13.70
CA VAL A 186 5.06 17.66 13.74
C VAL A 186 4.69 18.48 12.50
N GLU A 187 5.69 18.99 11.75
CA GLU A 187 5.48 19.70 10.48
C GLU A 187 5.25 18.74 9.30
N CYS A 188 5.48 17.43 9.47
CA CYS A 188 5.12 16.45 8.45
C CYS A 188 3.62 16.43 8.24
N ARG A 189 3.19 16.38 6.98
CA ARG A 189 1.79 16.35 6.61
C ARG A 189 1.21 14.94 6.67
N ALA A 190 -0.07 14.86 6.97
CA ALA A 190 -0.86 13.63 6.88
C ALA A 190 -2.25 13.98 6.36
N THR A 191 -2.95 12.98 5.84
CA THR A 191 -4.34 13.11 5.38
C THR A 191 -5.27 12.46 6.41
N ILE A 192 -6.37 13.11 6.73
CA ILE A 192 -7.36 12.62 7.71
C ILE A 192 -8.18 11.48 7.12
N GLY A 193 -8.46 10.49 7.96
CA GLY A 193 -9.30 9.33 7.66
C GLY A 193 -8.51 8.05 7.35
N GLN A 194 -9.25 6.97 7.15
CA GLN A 194 -8.76 5.65 6.76
C GLN A 194 -8.77 5.52 5.24
N VAL A 195 -7.78 4.86 4.65
CA VAL A 195 -7.77 4.55 3.21
C VAL A 195 -8.94 3.62 2.88
N GLY A 196 -9.64 3.90 1.80
CA GLY A 196 -10.80 3.13 1.34
C GLY A 196 -10.45 1.71 0.86
N ASN A 197 -11.47 1.00 0.33
CA ASN A 197 -11.37 -0.39 -0.12
C ASN A 197 -10.96 -1.36 1.00
N ILE A 198 -11.61 -1.25 2.16
CA ILE A 198 -11.30 -2.04 3.38
C ILE A 198 -11.36 -3.54 3.10
N GLU A 199 -12.32 -4.00 2.31
CA GLU A 199 -12.55 -5.42 2.01
C GLU A 199 -11.48 -6.04 1.08
N HIS A 200 -10.46 -5.27 0.70
CA HIS A 200 -9.40 -5.78 -0.17
C HIS A 200 -8.64 -6.99 0.40
N GLU A 201 -8.47 -7.06 1.70
CA GLU A 201 -7.79 -8.18 2.38
C GLU A 201 -8.61 -9.48 2.34
N ASN A 202 -9.94 -9.38 2.23
CA ASN A 202 -10.86 -10.52 2.23
C ASN A 202 -10.97 -11.22 0.87
N ILE A 203 -10.20 -10.78 -0.14
CA ILE A 203 -10.23 -11.35 -1.48
C ILE A 203 -9.37 -12.60 -1.57
N SER A 204 -9.97 -13.69 -2.03
CA SER A 204 -9.24 -14.90 -2.44
C SER A 204 -8.98 -14.91 -3.94
N ILE A 205 -7.72 -15.04 -4.33
CA ILE A 205 -7.31 -15.08 -5.74
C ILE A 205 -7.87 -16.34 -6.45
N GLY A 206 -7.94 -17.48 -5.76
CA GLY A 206 -8.56 -18.72 -6.18
C GLY A 206 -7.77 -19.55 -7.20
N LYS A 207 -6.97 -18.94 -8.10
CA LYS A 207 -6.20 -19.65 -9.11
C LYS A 207 -4.81 -19.07 -9.37
N ALA A 208 -3.86 -19.92 -9.75
CA ALA A 208 -2.48 -19.51 -10.06
C ALA A 208 -2.39 -18.54 -11.24
N GLY A 209 -3.25 -18.69 -12.28
CA GLY A 209 -3.30 -17.78 -13.42
C GLY A 209 -3.58 -16.34 -13.03
N ARG A 210 -4.46 -16.09 -12.05
CA ARG A 210 -4.73 -14.72 -11.56
C ARG A 210 -3.50 -14.12 -10.87
N THR A 211 -2.73 -14.92 -10.15
CA THR A 211 -1.44 -14.50 -9.58
C THR A 211 -0.45 -14.11 -10.69
N ARG A 212 -0.43 -14.86 -11.81
CA ARG A 212 0.38 -14.53 -12.99
C ARG A 212 -0.04 -13.21 -13.62
N TRP A 213 -1.35 -12.91 -13.72
CA TRP A 213 -1.85 -11.62 -14.21
C TRP A 213 -1.40 -10.43 -13.36
N LEU A 214 -1.20 -10.66 -12.05
CA LEU A 214 -0.66 -9.64 -11.14
C LEU A 214 0.86 -9.42 -11.29
N GLY A 215 1.54 -10.22 -12.13
CA GLY A 215 2.98 -10.10 -12.37
C GLY A 215 3.85 -10.93 -11.44
N ARG A 216 3.27 -11.87 -10.72
CA ARG A 216 4.01 -12.82 -9.87
C ARG A 216 4.23 -14.13 -10.62
N ARG A 217 5.45 -14.63 -10.61
CA ARG A 217 5.81 -15.96 -11.14
C ARG A 217 5.67 -17.02 -10.06
N SER A 218 5.45 -18.27 -10.47
CA SER A 218 5.43 -19.41 -9.57
C SER A 218 6.76 -19.55 -8.81
N LYS A 219 6.69 -20.08 -7.59
CA LYS A 219 7.85 -20.30 -6.73
C LYS A 219 7.89 -21.76 -6.33
N VAL A 220 9.03 -22.43 -6.58
CA VAL A 220 9.30 -23.77 -6.11
C VAL A 220 9.75 -23.71 -4.66
N ARG A 221 9.30 -24.65 -3.84
CA ARG A 221 9.72 -24.78 -2.44
C ARG A 221 11.14 -25.34 -2.38
N GLY A 222 11.96 -24.85 -1.43
CA GLY A 222 13.32 -25.33 -1.26
C GLY A 222 13.45 -26.83 -0.98
N VAL A 223 12.47 -27.40 -0.27
CA VAL A 223 12.42 -28.87 0.00
C VAL A 223 12.24 -29.70 -1.26
N ALA A 224 11.68 -29.12 -2.34
CA ALA A 224 11.47 -29.80 -3.63
C ALA A 224 12.63 -29.56 -4.63
N MET A 225 13.74 -29.01 -4.15
CA MET A 225 14.95 -28.78 -4.95
C MET A 225 16.04 -29.80 -4.63
N ASN A 226 17.08 -29.82 -5.45
CA ASN A 226 18.28 -30.62 -5.17
C ASN A 226 19.13 -29.94 -4.05
N PRO A 227 20.01 -30.72 -3.37
CA PRO A 227 20.87 -30.20 -2.31
C PRO A 227 21.75 -29.03 -2.75
N ILE A 228 22.19 -29.01 -4.00
CA ILE A 228 23.00 -27.94 -4.58
C ILE A 228 22.22 -26.62 -4.73
N ASP A 229 20.90 -26.69 -4.94
CA ASP A 229 20.07 -25.51 -5.22
C ASP A 229 19.51 -24.87 -3.94
N HIS A 230 19.35 -25.64 -2.88
CA HIS A 230 18.77 -25.18 -1.63
C HIS A 230 19.25 -26.00 -0.42
N PRO A 231 19.60 -25.38 0.71
CA PRO A 231 20.04 -26.07 1.92
C PRO A 231 19.02 -27.08 2.51
N MET A 232 17.74 -26.96 2.13
CA MET A 232 16.67 -27.87 2.54
C MET A 232 16.33 -28.89 1.42
N GLY A 233 17.09 -28.92 0.34
CA GLY A 233 16.87 -29.81 -0.78
C GLY A 233 17.42 -31.24 -0.53
N GLY A 234 17.03 -32.14 -1.38
CA GLY A 234 17.42 -33.54 -1.34
C GLY A 234 16.39 -34.48 -0.72
N GLY A 235 16.73 -35.77 -0.66
CA GLY A 235 15.88 -36.86 -0.20
C GLY A 235 15.08 -37.51 -1.32
N GLU A 236 14.49 -38.65 -1.03
CA GLU A 236 13.64 -39.44 -1.94
C GLU A 236 12.16 -39.13 -1.66
N GLY A 237 11.38 -38.93 -2.72
CA GLY A 237 9.95 -38.69 -2.64
C GLY A 237 9.58 -37.45 -1.80
N LYS A 238 8.63 -37.60 -0.90
CA LYS A 238 8.17 -36.52 0.01
C LYS A 238 9.01 -36.54 1.29
N SER A 239 10.19 -35.95 1.25
CA SER A 239 11.08 -35.82 2.39
C SER A 239 10.77 -34.62 3.29
N SER A 240 11.18 -34.69 4.55
CA SER A 240 11.20 -33.55 5.48
C SER A 240 12.34 -32.61 5.15
N GLY A 241 12.27 -31.36 5.65
CA GLY A 241 13.33 -30.38 5.40
C GLY A 241 14.68 -30.65 6.07
N GLY A 242 14.77 -31.63 6.98
CA GLY A 242 15.97 -32.12 7.63
C GLY A 242 16.69 -31.11 8.56
N ARG A 243 16.24 -29.86 8.62
CA ARG A 243 16.85 -28.77 9.37
C ARG A 243 15.88 -27.64 9.65
N HIS A 244 16.30 -26.70 10.49
CA HIS A 244 15.54 -25.48 10.73
C HIS A 244 15.28 -24.71 9.42
N PRO A 245 14.04 -24.20 9.16
CA PRO A 245 13.71 -23.52 7.91
C PRO A 245 14.66 -22.36 7.62
N CYS A 246 15.24 -22.37 6.43
CA CYS A 246 16.21 -21.36 5.99
C CYS A 246 15.92 -20.87 4.56
N THR A 247 16.54 -19.75 4.23
CA THR A 247 16.57 -19.20 2.86
C THR A 247 17.55 -19.99 1.99
N PRO A 248 17.57 -19.82 0.63
CA PRO A 248 18.59 -20.41 -0.24
C PRO A 248 20.03 -20.06 0.15
N TRP A 249 20.23 -19.00 0.90
CA TRP A 249 21.54 -18.56 1.41
C TRP A 249 21.83 -19.02 2.85
N GLY A 250 21.03 -19.94 3.40
CA GLY A 250 21.23 -20.50 4.72
C GLY A 250 20.75 -19.64 5.90
N VAL A 251 20.18 -18.46 5.64
CA VAL A 251 19.68 -17.57 6.70
C VAL A 251 18.38 -18.14 7.29
N PRO A 252 18.26 -18.32 8.62
CA PRO A 252 17.03 -18.79 9.26
C PRO A 252 15.83 -17.90 8.92
N THR A 253 14.67 -18.51 8.62
CA THR A 253 13.45 -17.78 8.23
C THR A 253 12.50 -17.55 9.40
N LYS A 254 12.67 -18.26 10.52
CA LYS A 254 11.87 -18.11 11.73
C LYS A 254 12.73 -17.59 12.87
N GLY A 255 12.23 -16.60 13.62
CA GLY A 255 12.85 -16.07 14.82
C GLY A 255 14.08 -15.16 14.60
N TYR A 256 14.74 -15.24 13.47
CA TYR A 256 15.94 -14.45 13.21
C TYR A 256 15.60 -12.99 12.89
N LYS A 257 16.21 -12.05 13.63
CA LYS A 257 16.04 -10.61 13.45
C LYS A 257 16.88 -10.12 12.26
N THR A 258 16.25 -9.94 11.09
CA THR A 258 16.93 -9.57 9.84
C THR A 258 17.19 -8.06 9.68
N ARG A 259 16.55 -7.19 10.48
CA ARG A 259 16.76 -5.74 10.43
C ARG A 259 18.19 -5.36 10.86
N LYS A 260 18.98 -4.86 9.93
CA LYS A 260 20.37 -4.41 10.17
C LYS A 260 20.51 -2.90 10.33
N ASN A 261 19.66 -2.11 9.62
CA ASN A 261 19.74 -0.65 9.65
C ASN A 261 19.17 -0.10 10.96
N LYS A 262 20.02 0.52 11.77
CA LYS A 262 19.68 1.10 13.06
C LYS A 262 19.52 2.62 13.05
N ASN A 263 19.82 3.30 11.94
CA ASN A 263 19.73 4.77 11.85
C ASN A 263 18.35 5.34 12.13
N SER A 264 17.29 4.57 11.85
CA SER A 264 15.91 4.96 12.13
C SER A 264 15.36 4.44 13.47
N ASP A 265 16.16 3.72 14.26
CA ASP A 265 15.71 3.17 15.54
C ASP A 265 15.42 4.29 16.56
N LYS A 266 16.13 5.42 16.49
CA LYS A 266 15.85 6.62 17.29
C LYS A 266 14.44 7.20 17.14
N TYR A 267 13.76 6.85 16.05
CA TYR A 267 12.38 7.27 15.80
C TYR A 267 11.34 6.21 16.19
N ILE A 268 11.75 5.04 16.68
CA ILE A 268 10.85 3.97 17.13
C ILE A 268 10.73 4.04 18.64
N VAL A 269 9.52 4.34 19.14
CA VAL A 269 9.19 4.37 20.57
C VAL A 269 8.89 2.95 21.07
N LYS A 270 8.01 2.26 20.33
CA LYS A 270 7.61 0.88 20.62
C LYS A 270 7.70 0.05 19.33
N ARG A 271 8.41 -1.07 19.38
CA ARG A 271 8.45 -2.02 18.27
C ARG A 271 7.15 -2.82 18.21
N ARG A 272 6.84 -3.39 17.04
CA ARG A 272 5.78 -4.40 16.93
C ARG A 272 6.16 -5.60 17.82
N GLY A 273 5.18 -6.18 18.47
CA GLY A 273 5.35 -7.42 19.24
C GLY A 273 5.67 -8.61 18.35
#